data_9bd666dd8651bbcd2844b63ff1e0b23a
#
_entry.id   9bd666dd8651bbcd2844b63ff1e0b23a
#
_cell.length_a   1.000
_cell.length_b   1.000
_cell.length_c   1.000
_cell.angle_alpha   90.00
_cell.angle_beta   90.00
_cell.angle_gamma   90.00
#
_symmetry.space_group_name_H-M   'P 1'
#
loop_
_entity.id
_entity.type
_entity.pdbx_description
1 polymer ?
#
loop_
_entity_poly.entity_id
_entity_poly.type
_entity_poly.pdbx_seq_one_letter_code
_entity_poly.pdbx_strand_id
1 'polypeptide(L)'
;MISGAHVMIFTRDEDADRAFLRDVVGIPCIDPGGGWLIYKLPPTEMGVHGGEQNDVHQLYFMCDDLDTEMARLAGLGAKCSEPFSASWGRATSIPLPGGGKFGLYEPHHKRP
;
A
#
# COMPACT_ATOMS: atom_id res chain seq x y z
N MET A 1 -8.85 22.35 -12.43
CA MET A 1 -9.44 21.33 -11.51
C MET A 1 -8.46 20.19 -11.33
N ILE A 2 -8.28 19.73 -10.09
CA ILE A 2 -7.48 18.54 -9.80
C ILE A 2 -8.29 17.32 -10.26
N SER A 3 -7.70 16.48 -11.11
CA SER A 3 -8.40 15.34 -11.74
C SER A 3 -7.99 13.97 -11.19
N GLY A 4 -6.98 13.93 -10.34
CA GLY A 4 -6.51 12.67 -9.77
C GLY A 4 -5.30 12.88 -8.89
N ALA A 5 -4.75 11.78 -8.40
CA ALA A 5 -3.52 11.76 -7.63
C ALA A 5 -2.63 10.62 -8.13
N HIS A 6 -1.33 10.82 -8.02
CA HIS A 6 -0.33 9.82 -8.41
C HIS A 6 0.65 9.65 -7.25
N VAL A 7 0.86 8.41 -6.82
CA VAL A 7 1.82 8.06 -5.77
C VAL A 7 3.06 7.48 -6.41
N MET A 8 4.23 7.95 -6.00
CA MET A 8 5.50 7.44 -6.49
C MET A 8 6.26 6.79 -5.34
N ILE A 9 6.63 5.54 -5.53
CA ILE A 9 7.46 4.81 -4.57
C ILE A 9 8.87 4.73 -5.13
N PHE A 10 9.84 5.20 -4.37
CA PHE A 10 11.27 5.05 -4.70
C PHE A 10 11.80 3.81 -4.01
N THR A 11 12.56 3.01 -4.74
CA THR A 11 13.04 1.72 -4.27
C THR A 11 14.40 1.39 -4.89
N ARG A 12 15.11 0.48 -4.26
CA ARG A 12 16.38 -0.04 -4.79
C ARG A 12 16.20 -1.17 -5.80
N ASP A 13 14.99 -1.73 -5.90
CA ASP A 13 14.68 -2.82 -6.83
C ASP A 13 13.28 -2.64 -7.40
N GLU A 14 13.18 -1.79 -8.40
CA GLU A 14 11.90 -1.45 -9.02
C GLU A 14 11.23 -2.64 -9.71
N ASP A 15 12.01 -3.51 -10.34
CA ASP A 15 11.44 -4.66 -11.05
C ASP A 15 10.79 -5.65 -10.07
N ALA A 16 11.46 -5.92 -8.95
CA ALA A 16 10.92 -6.80 -7.91
C ALA A 16 9.68 -6.20 -7.26
N ASP A 17 9.70 -4.90 -6.95
CA ASP A 17 8.56 -4.22 -6.36
C ASP A 17 7.37 -4.16 -7.31
N ARG A 18 7.60 -3.88 -8.59
CA ARG A 18 6.55 -3.88 -9.61
C ARG A 18 5.88 -5.24 -9.72
N ALA A 19 6.68 -6.30 -9.79
CA ALA A 19 6.16 -7.66 -9.85
C ALA A 19 5.36 -8.03 -8.59
N PHE A 20 5.83 -7.63 -7.42
CA PHE A 20 5.16 -7.89 -6.16
C PHE A 20 3.78 -7.20 -6.09
N LEU A 21 3.71 -5.94 -6.47
CA LEU A 21 2.44 -5.19 -6.48
C LEU A 21 1.44 -5.77 -7.47
N ARG A 22 1.92 -6.21 -8.63
CA ARG A 22 1.08 -6.82 -9.68
C ARG A 22 0.63 -8.22 -9.28
N ASP A 23 1.55 -9.08 -8.84
CA ASP A 23 1.30 -10.53 -8.76
C ASP A 23 0.88 -10.98 -7.35
N VAL A 24 1.39 -10.35 -6.30
CA VAL A 24 1.07 -10.69 -4.91
C VAL A 24 -0.05 -9.82 -4.37
N VAL A 25 0.12 -8.50 -4.43
CA VAL A 25 -0.91 -7.57 -3.95
C VAL A 25 -2.12 -7.58 -4.89
N GLY A 26 -1.88 -7.72 -6.19
CA GLY A 26 -2.93 -7.88 -7.18
C GLY A 26 -3.53 -6.55 -7.63
N ILE A 27 -2.75 -5.48 -7.65
CA ILE A 27 -3.23 -4.18 -8.13
C ILE A 27 -3.22 -4.18 -9.66
N PRO A 28 -4.34 -3.89 -10.32
CA PRO A 28 -4.38 -3.77 -11.77
C PRO A 28 -3.42 -2.71 -12.28
N CYS A 29 -2.74 -3.00 -13.37
CA CYS A 29 -1.77 -2.06 -13.94
C CYS A 29 -1.79 -2.10 -15.47
N ILE A 30 -1.22 -1.06 -16.05
CA ILE A 30 -0.96 -0.96 -17.49
C ILE A 30 0.53 -0.67 -17.68
N ASP A 31 1.05 -1.04 -18.84
CA ASP A 31 2.40 -0.65 -19.27
C ASP A 31 2.26 0.41 -20.38
N PRO A 32 2.48 1.70 -20.06
CA PRO A 32 2.42 2.75 -21.09
C PRO A 32 3.66 2.75 -21.99
N GLY A 33 4.66 1.92 -21.69
CA GLY A 33 5.88 1.79 -22.47
C GLY A 33 7.10 1.57 -21.57
N GLY A 34 8.04 0.73 -22.03
CA GLY A 34 9.33 0.55 -21.38
C GLY A 34 9.32 -0.15 -20.02
N GLY A 35 8.23 -0.84 -19.66
CA GLY A 35 8.14 -1.52 -18.37
C GLY A 35 7.77 -0.61 -17.20
N TRP A 36 7.41 0.64 -17.46
CA TRP A 36 6.96 1.59 -16.44
C TRP A 36 5.49 1.33 -16.07
N LEU A 37 5.25 0.31 -15.26
CA LEU A 37 3.90 -0.04 -14.86
C LEU A 37 3.23 1.09 -14.08
N ILE A 38 2.00 1.42 -14.45
CA ILE A 38 1.15 2.36 -13.72
C ILE A 38 -0.02 1.58 -13.13
N TYR A 39 -0.18 1.66 -11.81
CA TYR A 39 -1.17 0.89 -11.06
C TYR A 39 -2.42 1.72 -10.83
N LYS A 40 -3.57 1.09 -11.03
CA LYS A 40 -4.85 1.70 -10.72
C LYS A 40 -5.12 1.54 -9.23
N LEU A 41 -4.93 2.60 -8.46
CA LEU A 41 -5.29 2.59 -7.05
C LEU A 41 -6.81 2.58 -6.87
N PRO A 42 -7.30 1.91 -5.81
CA PRO A 42 -8.69 2.06 -5.41
C PRO A 42 -8.97 3.49 -4.93
N PRO A 43 -10.23 3.87 -4.67
CA PRO A 43 -10.56 5.18 -4.11
C PRO A 43 -9.66 5.48 -2.91
N THR A 44 -9.10 6.69 -2.91
CA THR A 44 -8.00 7.05 -2.00
C THR A 44 -8.41 8.25 -1.15
N GLU A 45 -8.04 8.23 0.10
CA GLU A 45 -8.16 9.35 1.02
C GLU A 45 -6.77 9.76 1.52
N MET A 46 -6.65 10.96 2.07
CA MET A 46 -5.38 11.50 2.54
C MET A 46 -5.56 12.07 3.93
N GLY A 47 -4.66 11.69 4.83
CA GLY A 47 -4.54 12.29 6.14
C GLY A 47 -3.26 13.10 6.26
N VAL A 48 -3.22 14.04 7.19
CA VAL A 48 -2.02 14.81 7.50
C VAL A 48 -1.67 14.59 8.97
N HIS A 49 -0.46 14.12 9.20
CA HIS A 49 0.03 13.78 10.54
C HIS A 49 1.24 14.63 10.89
N GLY A 50 1.33 15.05 12.12
CA GLY A 50 2.51 15.75 12.63
C GLY A 50 3.74 14.83 12.64
N GLY A 51 4.91 15.41 12.38
CA GLY A 51 6.17 14.67 12.38
C GLY A 51 7.35 15.61 12.41
N GLU A 52 8.54 15.05 12.61
CA GLU A 52 9.77 15.83 12.70
C GLU A 52 10.36 16.21 11.34
N GLN A 53 9.94 15.49 10.29
CA GLN A 53 10.44 15.68 8.93
C GLN A 53 9.32 16.03 7.98
N ASN A 54 9.61 16.91 7.02
CA ASN A 54 8.73 17.19 5.90
C ASN A 54 8.93 16.14 4.79
N ASP A 55 7.95 16.06 3.89
CA ASP A 55 8.02 15.25 2.67
C ASP A 55 8.14 13.74 2.91
N VAL A 56 7.75 13.27 4.09
CA VAL A 56 7.57 11.85 4.35
C VAL A 56 6.14 11.47 3.99
N HIS A 57 5.99 10.51 3.10
CA HIS A 57 4.69 10.00 2.65
C HIS A 57 4.63 8.50 2.89
N GLN A 58 3.50 8.05 3.41
CA GLN A 58 3.27 6.62 3.64
C GLN A 58 2.08 6.17 2.82
N LEU A 59 2.23 5.03 2.16
CA LEU A 59 1.14 4.39 1.44
C LEU A 59 0.52 3.32 2.33
N TYR A 60 -0.81 3.40 2.50
CA TYR A 60 -1.62 2.37 3.13
C TYR A 60 -2.69 1.93 2.13
N PHE A 61 -2.82 0.64 1.94
CA PHE A 61 -4.05 0.10 1.36
C PHE A 61 -5.05 -0.18 2.47
N MET A 62 -6.32 -0.18 2.11
CA MET A 62 -7.41 -0.44 3.05
C MET A 62 -8.14 -1.72 2.66
N CYS A 63 -8.68 -2.41 3.66
CA CYS A 63 -9.49 -3.60 3.47
C CYS A 63 -10.63 -3.62 4.49
N ASP A 64 -11.66 -4.42 4.21
CA ASP A 64 -12.80 -4.56 5.11
C ASP A 64 -12.51 -5.53 6.25
N ASP A 65 -11.65 -6.54 6.00
CA ASP A 65 -11.30 -7.57 6.98
C ASP A 65 -9.80 -7.83 6.92
N LEU A 66 -9.08 -7.30 7.90
CA LEU A 66 -7.62 -7.38 7.93
C LEU A 66 -7.12 -8.83 8.03
N ASP A 67 -7.74 -9.65 8.87
CA ASP A 67 -7.27 -11.03 9.08
C ASP A 67 -7.39 -11.85 7.79
N THR A 68 -8.51 -11.72 7.08
CA THR A 68 -8.72 -12.38 5.79
C THR A 68 -7.70 -11.93 4.74
N GLU A 69 -7.46 -10.63 4.64
CA GLU A 69 -6.52 -10.08 3.66
C GLU A 69 -5.08 -10.44 3.98
N MET A 70 -4.70 -10.43 5.26
CA MET A 70 -3.38 -10.89 5.70
C MET A 70 -3.15 -12.36 5.35
N ALA A 71 -4.16 -13.21 5.56
CA ALA A 71 -4.07 -14.64 5.22
C ALA A 71 -3.90 -14.84 3.71
N ARG A 72 -4.63 -14.09 2.89
CA ARG A 72 -4.50 -14.14 1.43
C ARG A 72 -3.08 -13.78 0.99
N LEU A 73 -2.58 -12.67 1.50
CA LEU A 73 -1.24 -12.17 1.15
C LEU A 73 -0.13 -13.12 1.64
N ALA A 74 -0.26 -13.65 2.85
CA ALA A 74 0.69 -14.62 3.40
C ALA A 74 0.76 -15.89 2.55
N GLY A 75 -0.38 -16.35 2.02
CA GLY A 75 -0.45 -17.49 1.11
C GLY A 75 0.27 -17.24 -0.22
N LEU A 76 0.48 -15.98 -0.60
CA LEU A 76 1.21 -15.57 -1.79
C LEU A 76 2.65 -15.13 -1.48
N GLY A 77 3.13 -15.37 -0.25
CA GLY A 77 4.50 -15.10 0.15
C GLY A 77 4.76 -13.77 0.83
N ALA A 78 3.75 -12.95 1.07
CA ALA A 78 3.93 -11.69 1.79
C ALA A 78 4.21 -11.96 3.27
N LYS A 79 5.06 -11.12 3.89
CA LYS A 79 5.46 -11.24 5.29
C LYS A 79 4.88 -10.08 6.09
N CYS A 80 3.59 -10.15 6.40
CA CYS A 80 2.91 -9.13 7.19
C CYS A 80 3.48 -9.09 8.62
N SER A 81 3.65 -7.89 9.16
CA SER A 81 4.01 -7.71 10.57
C SER A 81 2.86 -8.12 11.48
N GLU A 82 3.14 -8.31 12.76
CA GLU A 82 2.11 -8.52 13.76
C GLU A 82 1.13 -7.33 13.74
N PRO A 83 -0.18 -7.57 13.61
CA PRO A 83 -1.13 -6.47 13.53
C PRO A 83 -1.24 -5.73 14.86
N PHE A 84 -1.50 -4.44 14.78
CA PHE A 84 -1.76 -3.60 15.94
C PHE A 84 -3.09 -2.88 15.81
N SER A 85 -3.68 -2.50 16.95
CA SER A 85 -4.96 -1.82 17.02
C SER A 85 -4.80 -0.41 17.57
N ALA A 86 -5.57 0.51 17.01
CA ALA A 86 -5.68 1.87 17.46
C ALA A 86 -7.15 2.31 17.35
N SER A 87 -7.46 3.53 17.81
CA SER A 87 -8.83 4.05 17.73
C SER A 87 -9.34 4.16 16.30
N TRP A 88 -8.45 4.37 15.34
CA TRP A 88 -8.79 4.53 13.92
C TRP A 88 -8.90 3.20 13.16
N GLY A 89 -8.47 2.08 13.74
CA GLY A 89 -8.55 0.77 13.09
C GLY A 89 -7.45 -0.20 13.51
N ARG A 90 -7.30 -1.25 12.71
CA ARG A 90 -6.23 -2.25 12.85
C ARG A 90 -5.35 -2.22 11.62
N ALA A 91 -4.05 -2.37 11.81
CA ALA A 91 -3.10 -2.28 10.71
C ALA A 91 -1.96 -3.26 10.82
N THR A 92 -1.38 -3.58 9.68
CA THR A 92 -0.13 -4.32 9.54
C THR A 92 0.79 -3.61 8.56
N SER A 93 2.05 -3.95 8.60
CA SER A 93 3.06 -3.47 7.65
C SER A 93 3.51 -4.63 6.76
N ILE A 94 3.69 -4.36 5.49
CA ILE A 94 4.07 -5.36 4.49
C ILE A 94 5.37 -4.91 3.83
N PRO A 95 6.47 -5.69 3.98
CA PRO A 95 7.74 -5.33 3.35
C PRO A 95 7.67 -5.56 1.84
N LEU A 96 8.26 -4.62 1.10
CA LEU A 96 8.48 -4.75 -0.33
C LEU A 96 9.85 -5.40 -0.59
N PRO A 97 9.99 -6.16 -1.70
CA PRO A 97 11.27 -6.81 -2.02
C PRO A 97 12.46 -5.85 -2.12
N GLY A 98 12.23 -4.61 -2.55
CA GLY A 98 13.27 -3.60 -2.68
C GLY A 98 13.76 -3.00 -1.36
N GLY A 99 13.15 -3.38 -0.22
CA GLY A 99 13.55 -2.96 1.11
C GLY A 99 12.65 -1.93 1.77
N GLY A 100 11.70 -1.34 1.03
CA GLY A 100 10.68 -0.47 1.58
C GLY A 100 9.51 -1.27 2.18
N LYS A 101 8.43 -0.55 2.49
CA LYS A 101 7.22 -1.16 3.04
C LYS A 101 6.01 -0.29 2.73
N PHE A 102 4.85 -0.88 2.83
CA PHE A 102 3.57 -0.17 2.83
C PHE A 102 2.68 -0.73 3.94
N GLY A 103 1.61 -0.02 4.24
CA GLY A 103 0.65 -0.45 5.25
C GLY A 103 -0.59 -1.08 4.63
N LEU A 104 -1.25 -1.88 5.43
CA LEU A 104 -2.60 -2.39 5.13
C LEU A 104 -3.42 -2.22 6.39
N TYR A 105 -4.61 -1.60 6.30
CA TYR A 105 -5.42 -1.43 7.48
C TYR A 105 -6.91 -1.58 7.21
N GLU A 106 -7.59 -1.97 8.26
CA GLU A 106 -9.04 -2.06 8.35
C GLU A 106 -9.51 -0.81 9.10
N PRO A 107 -10.14 0.16 8.41
CA PRO A 107 -10.53 1.40 9.06
C PRO A 107 -11.73 1.20 9.98
N HIS A 108 -11.69 1.84 11.14
CA HIS A 108 -12.82 1.96 12.07
C HIS A 108 -13.33 3.39 12.13
N HIS A 109 -12.81 4.28 11.32
CA HIS A 109 -13.28 5.66 11.19
C HIS A 109 -14.26 5.79 10.02
N LYS A 110 -15.04 6.86 10.05
CA LYS A 110 -15.92 7.21 8.93
C LYS A 110 -15.07 7.68 7.74
N ARG A 111 -15.43 7.23 6.56
CA ARG A 111 -14.73 7.62 5.34
C ARG A 111 -15.39 8.84 4.68
N PRO A 112 -14.59 9.73 4.05
CA PRO A 112 -15.15 10.83 3.28
C PRO A 112 -15.90 10.37 2.04
#